data_67c4c4d09fd8daef85b9a73137763e29
#
_entry.id   67c4c4d09fd8daef85b9a73137763e29
#
_cell.length_a   1.000
_cell.length_b   1.000
_cell.length_c   1.000
_cell.angle_alpha   90.00
_cell.angle_beta   90.00
_cell.angle_gamma   90.00
#
_symmetry.space_group_name_H-M   'P 1'
#
loop_
_entity.id
_entity.type
_entity.pdbx_description
1 polymer ?
#
loop_
_entity_poly.entity_id
_entity_poly.type
_entity_poly.pdbx_seq_one_letter_code
_entity_poly.pdbx_strand_id
1 'polypeptide(L)'
;MLTTTAKTEPSNDLDAFLDTLKANRALFTGGNDVLVARAPGRLDVMGGIADYSGSMVLEIPIAEAAFAGIQKIDEPLVRIRSLGSDTTRTNEFQMPLGDLLFDGECIEYSAAREYFRRVPSDSSAAYVAGAL
;
A
#
# COMPACT_ATOMS: atom_id res chain seq x y z
N MET A 1 -4.39 -32.04 -12.08
CA MET A 1 -3.54 -30.85 -12.23
C MET A 1 -4.35 -29.85 -13.05
N LEU A 2 -5.09 -28.95 -12.39
CA LEU A 2 -5.94 -27.95 -13.03
C LEU A 2 -5.15 -26.66 -13.10
N THR A 3 -4.59 -26.35 -14.27
CA THR A 3 -3.94 -25.07 -14.55
C THR A 3 -5.05 -24.12 -15.01
N THR A 4 -5.58 -23.32 -14.12
CA THR A 4 -6.46 -22.21 -14.48
C THR A 4 -5.59 -21.01 -14.85
N THR A 5 -5.35 -20.82 -16.12
CA THR A 5 -4.83 -19.55 -16.65
C THR A 5 -6.02 -18.59 -16.73
N ALA A 6 -6.25 -17.82 -15.70
CA ALA A 6 -7.15 -16.68 -15.79
C ALA A 6 -6.53 -15.69 -16.77
N LYS A 7 -7.04 -15.64 -17.99
CA LYS A 7 -6.76 -14.60 -18.97
C LYS A 7 -7.50 -13.35 -18.49
N THR A 8 -6.87 -12.57 -17.63
CA THR A 8 -7.40 -11.28 -17.23
C THR A 8 -7.36 -10.40 -18.47
N GLU A 9 -8.51 -9.94 -18.94
CA GLU A 9 -8.59 -8.83 -19.89
C GLU A 9 -7.77 -7.67 -19.29
N PRO A 10 -6.95 -6.96 -20.08
CA PRO A 10 -6.20 -5.81 -19.56
C PRO A 10 -7.22 -4.82 -18.99
N SER A 11 -7.17 -4.65 -17.68
CA SER A 11 -8.10 -3.77 -17.02
C SER A 11 -7.73 -2.33 -17.38
N ASN A 12 -8.67 -1.58 -17.91
CA ASN A 12 -8.50 -0.16 -18.27
C ASN A 12 -7.96 0.68 -17.08
N ASP A 13 -8.18 0.21 -15.86
CA ASP A 13 -7.68 0.81 -14.63
C ASP A 13 -6.16 0.66 -14.45
N LEU A 14 -5.57 -0.48 -14.86
CA LEU A 14 -4.13 -0.68 -14.83
C LEU A 14 -3.41 0.28 -15.80
N ASP A 15 -3.94 0.42 -17.02
CA ASP A 15 -3.36 1.34 -18.01
C ASP A 15 -3.41 2.79 -17.51
N ALA A 16 -4.53 3.21 -16.93
CA ALA A 16 -4.67 4.53 -16.30
C ALA A 16 -3.67 4.73 -15.14
N PHE A 17 -3.43 3.68 -14.34
CA PHE A 17 -2.44 3.76 -13.27
C PHE A 17 -1.01 3.84 -13.83
N LEU A 18 -0.68 3.07 -14.87
CA LEU A 18 0.63 3.14 -15.54
C LEU A 18 0.89 4.54 -16.13
N ASP A 19 -0.12 5.18 -16.69
CA ASP A 19 0.01 6.56 -17.17
C ASP A 19 0.19 7.55 -16.01
N THR A 20 -0.46 7.31 -14.88
CA THR A 20 -0.23 8.07 -13.64
C THR A 20 1.22 7.93 -13.16
N LEU A 21 1.79 6.73 -13.16
CA LEU A 21 3.20 6.50 -12.81
C LEU A 21 4.15 7.21 -13.78
N LYS A 22 3.87 7.16 -15.08
CA LYS A 22 4.68 7.89 -16.10
C LYS A 22 4.64 9.40 -15.87
N ALA A 23 3.48 9.95 -15.57
CA ALA A 23 3.32 11.39 -15.25
C ALA A 23 4.08 11.79 -13.97
N ASN A 24 4.23 10.86 -13.04
CA ASN A 24 4.92 11.05 -11.76
C ASN A 24 6.32 10.40 -11.73
N ARG A 25 6.93 10.16 -12.86
CA ARG A 25 8.22 9.46 -12.95
C ARG A 25 9.36 10.09 -12.13
N ALA A 26 9.25 11.37 -11.80
CA ALA A 26 10.22 12.06 -10.95
C ALA A 26 10.27 11.54 -9.50
N LEU A 27 9.28 10.75 -9.09
CA LEU A 27 9.25 10.07 -7.79
C LEU A 27 10.21 8.88 -7.72
N PHE A 28 10.59 8.35 -8.89
CA PHE A 28 11.40 7.14 -9.02
C PHE A 28 12.81 7.51 -9.47
N THR A 29 13.79 6.80 -8.94
CA THR A 29 15.18 6.95 -9.36
C THR A 29 15.42 6.18 -10.66
N GLY A 30 16.21 6.74 -11.59
CA GLY A 30 16.54 6.04 -12.82
C GLY A 30 17.34 4.77 -12.57
N GLY A 31 17.06 3.71 -13.35
CA GLY A 31 17.86 2.49 -13.39
C GLY A 31 17.31 1.29 -12.60
N ASN A 32 16.35 1.48 -11.69
CA ASN A 32 15.73 0.39 -10.96
C ASN A 32 14.30 0.13 -11.47
N ASP A 33 13.88 -1.12 -11.43
CA ASP A 33 12.53 -1.53 -11.78
C ASP A 33 11.50 -0.96 -10.80
N VAL A 34 10.32 -0.63 -11.32
CA VAL A 34 9.15 -0.28 -10.52
C VAL A 34 8.19 -1.46 -10.55
N LEU A 35 7.95 -2.04 -9.39
CA LEU A 35 6.95 -3.09 -9.22
C LEU A 35 5.57 -2.45 -9.08
N VAL A 36 4.57 -2.97 -9.78
CA VAL A 36 3.19 -2.52 -9.69
C VAL A 36 2.34 -3.62 -9.09
N ALA A 37 1.61 -3.26 -8.04
CA ALA A 37 0.64 -4.13 -7.40
C ALA A 37 -0.77 -3.56 -7.54
N ARG A 38 -1.74 -4.43 -7.75
CA ARG A 38 -3.17 -4.14 -7.79
C ARG A 38 -3.88 -5.00 -6.74
N ALA A 39 -4.60 -4.35 -5.83
CA ALA A 39 -5.43 -5.01 -4.83
C ALA A 39 -6.89 -4.64 -5.08
N PRO A 40 -7.75 -5.58 -5.52
CA PRO A 40 -9.17 -5.30 -5.69
C PRO A 40 -9.82 -4.97 -4.36
N GLY A 41 -10.80 -4.10 -4.39
CA GLY A 41 -11.71 -3.90 -3.28
C GLY A 41 -12.57 -5.16 -3.05
N ARG A 42 -13.23 -5.23 -1.92
CA ARG A 42 -14.17 -6.29 -1.60
C ARG A 42 -15.45 -5.71 -1.01
N LEU A 43 -16.53 -6.37 -1.30
CA LEU A 43 -17.83 -6.11 -0.70
C LEU A 43 -18.13 -7.22 0.30
N ASP A 44 -18.34 -6.87 1.55
CA ASP A 44 -18.82 -7.80 2.56
C ASP A 44 -20.31 -8.00 2.37
N VAL A 45 -20.67 -9.16 1.85
CA VAL A 45 -22.09 -9.51 1.59
C VAL A 45 -22.76 -9.94 2.88
N MET A 46 -22.04 -10.67 3.73
CA MET A 46 -22.55 -11.15 5.02
C MET A 46 -21.40 -11.41 6.00
N GLY A 47 -21.56 -10.90 7.20
CA GLY A 47 -20.71 -11.27 8.33
C GLY A 47 -19.38 -10.50 8.46
N GLY A 48 -19.15 -9.40 7.74
CA GLY A 48 -17.86 -8.70 7.72
C GLY A 48 -17.32 -8.30 9.10
N ILE A 49 -18.17 -7.95 10.07
CA ILE A 49 -17.75 -7.70 11.46
C ILE A 49 -17.41 -9.01 12.20
N ALA A 50 -18.01 -10.12 11.79
CA ALA A 50 -17.83 -11.41 12.44
C ALA A 50 -16.49 -12.09 12.08
N ASP A 51 -15.77 -11.59 11.09
CA ASP A 51 -14.44 -12.08 10.70
C ASP A 51 -13.47 -12.04 11.90
N TYR A 52 -13.50 -10.98 12.70
CA TYR A 52 -12.67 -10.86 13.90
C TYR A 52 -12.95 -11.93 14.97
N SER A 53 -14.09 -12.61 14.91
CA SER A 53 -14.46 -13.71 15.80
C SER A 53 -14.16 -15.09 15.20
N GLY A 54 -13.58 -15.17 14.00
CA GLY A 54 -13.34 -16.42 13.30
C GLY A 54 -14.59 -17.06 12.70
N SER A 55 -15.68 -16.32 12.55
CA SER A 55 -16.90 -16.78 11.91
C SER A 55 -16.76 -16.83 10.39
N MET A 56 -17.60 -17.62 9.74
CA MET A 56 -17.67 -17.62 8.28
C MET A 56 -18.24 -16.30 7.78
N VAL A 57 -17.58 -15.73 6.80
CA VAL A 57 -17.99 -14.50 6.11
C VAL A 57 -18.15 -14.77 4.62
N LEU A 58 -18.99 -13.99 3.96
CA LEU A 58 -19.15 -14.02 2.52
C LEU A 58 -18.74 -12.65 1.96
N GLU A 59 -17.70 -12.66 1.14
CA GLU A 59 -17.13 -11.48 0.52
C GLU A 59 -17.03 -11.65 -0.98
N ILE A 60 -17.21 -10.57 -1.74
CA ILE A 60 -17.11 -10.57 -3.20
C ILE A 60 -16.08 -9.52 -3.60
N PRO A 61 -15.04 -9.88 -4.38
CA PRO A 61 -14.14 -8.87 -4.95
C PRO A 61 -14.91 -8.00 -5.95
N ILE A 62 -14.64 -6.70 -5.91
CA ILE A 62 -15.21 -5.70 -6.80
C ILE A 62 -14.18 -5.22 -7.84
N ALA A 63 -14.66 -4.49 -8.86
CA ALA A 63 -13.80 -4.01 -9.94
C ALA A 63 -12.85 -2.91 -9.47
N GLU A 64 -13.29 -2.08 -8.54
CA GLU A 64 -12.49 -1.02 -7.93
C GLU A 64 -11.28 -1.61 -7.21
N ALA A 65 -10.12 -0.98 -7.34
CA ALA A 65 -8.88 -1.48 -6.80
C ALA A 65 -7.99 -0.35 -6.27
N ALA A 66 -7.21 -0.68 -5.27
CA ALA A 66 -6.05 0.10 -4.90
C ALA A 66 -4.84 -0.32 -5.72
N PHE A 67 -4.01 0.65 -6.09
CA PHE A 67 -2.78 0.42 -6.81
C PHE A 67 -1.59 0.94 -6.02
N ALA A 68 -0.45 0.25 -6.12
CA ALA A 68 0.82 0.71 -5.59
C ALA A 68 1.93 0.52 -6.63
N GLY A 69 2.76 1.56 -6.79
CA GLY A 69 4.03 1.47 -7.50
C GLY A 69 5.16 1.51 -6.48
N ILE A 70 6.03 0.53 -6.47
CA ILE A 70 7.08 0.36 -5.48
C ILE A 70 8.42 0.23 -6.18
N GLN A 71 9.41 1.00 -5.71
CA GLN A 71 10.79 0.91 -6.18
C GLN A 71 11.74 0.77 -4.99
N LYS A 72 12.69 -0.14 -5.12
CA LYS A 72 13.81 -0.21 -4.17
C LYS A 72 14.77 0.94 -4.42
N ILE A 73 15.16 1.63 -3.36
CA ILE A 73 16.16 2.69 -3.35
C ILE A 73 17.35 2.27 -2.48
N ASP A 74 18.51 2.87 -2.74
CA ASP A 74 19.74 2.53 -2.00
C ASP A 74 19.85 3.30 -0.67
N GLU A 75 19.12 4.42 -0.55
CA GLU A 75 19.07 5.16 0.69
C GLU A 75 18.25 4.39 1.75
N PRO A 76 18.66 4.42 3.03
CA PRO A 76 17.92 3.79 4.11
C PRO A 76 16.70 4.62 4.53
N LEU A 77 15.81 4.86 3.59
CA LEU A 77 14.63 5.70 3.73
C LEU A 77 13.38 4.97 3.23
N VAL A 78 12.25 5.26 3.85
CA VAL A 78 10.92 4.97 3.32
C VAL A 78 10.32 6.28 2.83
N ARG A 79 9.97 6.33 1.54
CA ARG A 79 9.24 7.45 0.94
C ARG A 79 7.89 6.96 0.45
N ILE A 80 6.84 7.63 0.85
CA ILE A 80 5.47 7.31 0.44
C ILE A 80 4.85 8.54 -0.17
N ARG A 81 4.24 8.38 -1.34
CA ARG A 81 3.42 9.43 -1.95
C ARG A 81 2.04 8.90 -2.25
N SER A 82 1.05 9.52 -1.66
CA SER A 82 -0.36 9.26 -1.95
C SER A 82 -0.80 10.16 -3.10
N LEU A 83 -1.37 9.56 -4.14
CA LEU A 83 -1.90 10.28 -5.30
C LEU A 83 -3.42 10.47 -5.23
N GLY A 84 -4.01 10.28 -4.07
CA GLY A 84 -5.44 10.48 -3.85
C GLY A 84 -5.85 11.97 -3.82
N SER A 85 -7.15 12.22 -3.98
CA SER A 85 -7.74 13.55 -3.95
C SER A 85 -8.03 14.08 -2.53
N ASP A 86 -7.72 13.31 -1.49
CA ASP A 86 -7.97 13.69 -0.11
C ASP A 86 -6.91 14.69 0.36
N THR A 87 -7.31 15.95 0.46
CA THR A 87 -6.43 17.05 0.90
C THR A 87 -6.26 17.13 2.42
N THR A 88 -6.95 16.29 3.18
CA THR A 88 -6.85 16.26 4.65
C THR A 88 -5.67 15.43 5.14
N ARG A 89 -5.05 14.67 4.27
CA ARG A 89 -3.92 13.79 4.54
C ARG A 89 -2.64 14.32 3.91
N THR A 90 -1.52 14.02 4.53
CA THR A 90 -0.21 14.30 3.93
C THR A 90 -0.06 13.46 2.64
N ASN A 91 0.18 14.13 1.52
CA ASN A 91 0.39 13.48 0.24
C ASN A 91 1.82 12.93 0.09
N GLU A 92 2.75 13.41 0.86
CA GLU A 92 4.14 12.97 0.90
C GLU A 92 4.55 12.67 2.34
N PHE A 93 5.14 11.49 2.54
CA PHE A 93 5.70 11.06 3.81
C PHE A 93 7.10 10.50 3.58
N GLN A 94 8.03 10.81 4.47
CA GLN A 94 9.38 10.26 4.44
C GLN A 94 9.85 10.00 5.87
N MET A 95 10.50 8.86 6.05
CA MET A 95 11.12 8.50 7.32
C MET A 95 12.41 7.70 7.10
N PRO A 96 13.40 7.79 8.01
CA PRO A 96 14.51 6.85 8.03
C PRO A 96 14.02 5.43 8.29
N LEU A 97 14.54 4.45 7.54
CA LEU A 97 14.22 3.04 7.78
C LEU A 97 14.62 2.61 9.19
N GLY A 98 15.70 3.19 9.72
CA GLY A 98 16.19 2.92 11.08
C GLY A 98 15.20 3.27 12.18
N ASP A 99 14.23 4.15 11.94
CA ASP A 99 13.21 4.51 12.93
C ASP A 99 12.20 3.36 13.19
N LEU A 100 12.15 2.38 12.27
CA LEU A 100 11.35 1.16 12.41
C LEU A 100 12.17 -0.03 12.94
N LEU A 101 13.45 0.17 13.24
CA LEU A 101 14.35 -0.88 13.68
C LEU A 101 14.91 -0.57 15.06
N PHE A 102 15.02 -1.59 15.89
CA PHE A 102 15.75 -1.57 17.15
C PHE A 102 16.63 -2.82 17.22
N ASP A 103 17.93 -2.64 17.36
CA ASP A 103 18.93 -3.72 17.40
C ASP A 103 18.84 -4.66 16.18
N GLY A 104 18.47 -4.12 14.99
CA GLY A 104 18.34 -4.89 13.76
C GLY A 104 17.00 -5.61 13.57
N GLU A 105 16.14 -5.58 14.57
CA GLU A 105 14.80 -6.15 14.53
C GLU A 105 13.74 -5.05 14.37
N CYS A 106 12.55 -5.42 13.89
CA CYS A 106 11.44 -4.48 13.81
C CYS A 106 11.03 -4.02 15.22
N ILE A 107 10.73 -2.72 15.36
CA ILE A 107 10.23 -2.18 16.64
C ILE A 107 8.89 -2.81 16.99
N GLU A 108 8.61 -2.87 18.29
CA GLU A 108 7.32 -3.33 18.81
C GLU A 108 6.16 -2.48 18.29
N TYR A 109 5.00 -3.13 18.08
CA TYR A 109 3.78 -2.46 17.58
C TYR A 109 3.41 -1.21 18.38
N SER A 110 3.59 -1.23 19.70
CA SER A 110 3.31 -0.10 20.58
C SER A 110 4.18 1.11 20.26
N ALA A 111 5.46 0.89 19.99
CA ALA A 111 6.42 1.92 19.61
C ALA A 111 6.12 2.48 18.20
N ALA A 112 5.83 1.62 17.24
CA ALA A 112 5.42 2.01 15.90
C ALA A 112 4.14 2.86 15.94
N ARG A 113 3.13 2.42 16.71
CA ARG A 113 1.89 3.17 16.90
C ARG A 113 2.14 4.57 17.48
N GLU A 114 3.01 4.69 18.49
CA GLU A 114 3.35 5.97 19.08
C GLU A 114 4.07 6.87 18.09
N TYR A 115 4.98 6.34 17.29
CA TYR A 115 5.68 7.06 16.24
C TYR A 115 4.69 7.73 15.27
N PHE A 116 3.76 6.97 14.69
CA PHE A 116 2.80 7.50 13.71
C PHE A 116 1.68 8.36 14.30
N ARG A 117 1.48 8.34 15.63
CA ARG A 117 0.52 9.22 16.30
C ARG A 117 1.03 10.62 16.56
N ARG A 118 2.35 10.85 16.47
CA ARG A 118 2.96 12.18 16.71
C ARG A 118 2.46 13.24 15.75
N VAL A 119 2.21 12.85 14.50
CA VAL A 119 1.69 13.72 13.46
C VAL A 119 0.43 13.07 12.86
N PRO A 120 -0.77 13.52 13.24
CA PRO A 120 -2.02 12.89 12.81
C PRO A 120 -2.21 12.83 11.29
N SER A 121 -1.71 13.80 10.53
CA SER A 121 -1.74 13.81 9.06
C SER A 121 -0.98 12.65 8.44
N ASP A 122 0.00 12.11 9.13
CA ASP A 122 0.88 11.04 8.64
C ASP A 122 0.35 9.63 9.00
N SER A 123 -0.76 9.55 9.72
CA SER A 123 -1.35 8.29 10.17
C SER A 123 -1.64 7.31 9.03
N SER A 124 -1.91 7.79 7.81
CA SER A 124 -2.10 6.95 6.63
C SER A 124 -0.83 6.23 6.19
N ALA A 125 0.35 6.80 6.46
CA ALA A 125 1.63 6.19 6.15
C ALA A 125 1.90 4.93 6.98
N ALA A 126 1.29 4.82 8.17
CA ALA A 126 1.41 3.64 9.03
C ALA A 126 0.94 2.35 8.35
N TYR A 127 -0.09 2.43 7.49
CA TYR A 127 -0.58 1.26 6.74
C TYR A 127 0.44 0.74 5.73
N VAL A 128 1.19 1.64 5.11
CA VAL A 128 2.23 1.26 4.15
C VAL A 128 3.48 0.79 4.88
N ALA A 129 3.94 1.54 5.88
CA ALA A 129 5.14 1.21 6.65
C ALA A 129 4.98 -0.08 7.46
N GLY A 130 3.76 -0.41 7.90
CA GLY A 130 3.47 -1.65 8.62
C GLY A 130 3.43 -2.90 7.72
N ALA A 131 3.56 -2.74 6.40
CA ALA A 131 3.62 -3.84 5.44
C ALA A 131 5.08 -4.14 4.99
N LEU A 132 6.06 -3.34 5.43
CA LEU A 132 7.49 -3.51 5.15
C LEU A 132 8.13 -4.48 6.14
#